data_37689fbd7e323a72d907cd211a165d0d
#
_entry.id   37689fbd7e323a72d907cd211a165d0d
#
_cell.length_a   1.000
_cell.length_b   1.000
_cell.length_c   1.000
_cell.angle_alpha   90.00
_cell.angle_beta   90.00
_cell.angle_gamma   90.00
#
_symmetry.space_group_name_H-M   'P 1'
#
loop_
_entity.id
_entity.type
_entity.pdbx_description
1 polymer ?
#
loop_
_entity_poly.entity_id
_entity_poly.type
_entity_poly.pdbx_seq_one_letter_code
_entity_poly.pdbx_strand_id
1 'polypeptide(L)'
;TQGYSSAASDVYKRQDAIPPQYIDASGRVSRCIIGEGTEVYGDVENSVIGSGVTIEKGAVIRNSIIMNNATIGENAYMDKAIIAENVKIGKDAKLGIGEEAVNEFKPQIYSFGLVTIGENSVIPDGVTIGKNTAISGVTTPEDYPDGNLKSGGSIIKAGE
;
A
#
# COMPACT_ATOMS: atom_id res chain seq x y z
N THR A 1 -43.62 -8.32 -21.76
CA THR A 1 -43.11 -8.25 -20.39
C THR A 1 -42.02 -9.28 -20.05
N GLN A 2 -41.59 -10.10 -21.00
CA GLN A 2 -40.50 -11.09 -20.77
C GLN A 2 -39.08 -10.57 -20.98
N GLY A 3 -38.88 -9.34 -21.48
CA GLY A 3 -37.55 -8.81 -21.82
C GLY A 3 -36.76 -8.23 -20.66
N TYR A 4 -37.40 -7.82 -19.57
CA TYR A 4 -36.73 -7.12 -18.48
C TYR A 4 -35.99 -8.04 -17.50
N SER A 5 -36.45 -9.23 -17.26
CA SER A 5 -35.85 -10.15 -16.31
C SER A 5 -34.57 -10.83 -16.85
N SER A 6 -34.47 -11.04 -18.18
CA SER A 6 -33.30 -11.67 -18.78
C SER A 6 -32.09 -10.74 -18.88
N ALA A 7 -32.29 -9.44 -19.18
CA ALA A 7 -31.21 -8.47 -19.25
C ALA A 7 -30.59 -8.17 -17.88
N ALA A 8 -31.41 -8.02 -16.84
CA ALA A 8 -30.94 -7.84 -15.47
C ALA A 8 -30.22 -9.10 -14.94
N SER A 9 -30.70 -10.28 -15.28
CA SER A 9 -30.09 -11.55 -14.93
C SER A 9 -28.73 -11.74 -15.64
N ASP A 10 -28.60 -11.34 -16.90
CA ASP A 10 -27.36 -11.45 -17.66
C ASP A 10 -26.28 -10.46 -17.17
N VAL A 11 -26.64 -9.23 -16.77
CA VAL A 11 -25.71 -8.29 -16.17
C VAL A 11 -25.23 -8.79 -14.81
N TYR A 12 -26.09 -9.34 -14.00
CA TYR A 12 -25.74 -9.91 -12.71
C TYR A 12 -24.82 -11.14 -12.83
N LYS A 13 -25.04 -12.01 -13.81
CA LYS A 13 -24.22 -13.19 -14.07
C LYS A 13 -22.84 -12.89 -14.68
N ARG A 14 -22.62 -11.68 -15.17
CA ARG A 14 -21.33 -11.23 -15.75
C ARG A 14 -20.42 -10.53 -14.74
N GLN A 15 -20.86 -10.33 -13.51
CA GLN A 15 -19.98 -9.88 -12.44
C GLN A 15 -19.11 -11.07 -12.04
N ASP A 16 -17.81 -10.97 -12.34
CA ASP A 16 -16.84 -11.93 -11.86
C ASP A 16 -16.86 -11.91 -10.32
N ALA A 17 -17.07 -13.07 -9.74
CA ALA A 17 -17.03 -13.22 -8.30
C ALA A 17 -15.59 -12.96 -7.82
N ILE A 18 -15.40 -11.97 -6.99
CA ILE A 18 -14.12 -11.74 -6.33
C ILE A 18 -13.94 -12.84 -5.28
N PRO A 19 -12.83 -13.59 -5.31
CA PRO A 19 -12.60 -14.63 -4.30
C PRO A 19 -12.50 -14.03 -2.90
N PRO A 20 -12.80 -14.77 -1.85
CA PRO A 20 -12.53 -14.32 -0.49
C PRO A 20 -11.03 -14.06 -0.28
N GLN A 21 -10.67 -13.39 0.81
CA GLN A 21 -9.28 -13.21 1.18
C GLN A 21 -8.59 -14.57 1.47
N TYR A 22 -7.33 -14.66 1.12
CA TYR A 22 -6.49 -15.82 1.40
C TYR A 22 -5.38 -15.42 2.39
N ILE A 23 -5.26 -16.16 3.48
CA ILE A 23 -4.17 -16.00 4.45
C ILE A 23 -3.36 -17.28 4.45
N ASP A 24 -2.11 -17.18 4.00
CA ASP A 24 -1.18 -18.32 3.93
C ASP A 24 -0.78 -18.81 5.34
N ALA A 25 -0.35 -20.06 5.42
CA ALA A 25 0.12 -20.64 6.68
C ALA A 25 1.36 -19.91 7.25
N SER A 26 2.14 -19.23 6.41
CA SER A 26 3.26 -18.37 6.82
C SER A 26 2.82 -16.97 7.24
N GLY A 27 1.61 -16.54 6.86
CA GLY A 27 1.06 -15.22 7.18
C GLY A 27 0.46 -15.17 8.59
N ARG A 28 0.51 -13.98 9.18
CA ARG A 28 -0.14 -13.67 10.45
C ARG A 28 -0.98 -12.42 10.33
N VAL A 29 -2.19 -12.48 10.84
CA VAL A 29 -3.11 -11.34 10.82
C VAL A 29 -3.67 -11.14 12.22
N SER A 30 -3.57 -9.91 12.73
CA SER A 30 -4.11 -9.55 14.04
C SER A 30 -4.73 -8.16 14.00
N ARG A 31 -5.96 -8.02 14.46
CA ARG A 31 -6.70 -6.76 14.54
C ARG A 31 -6.78 -6.00 13.21
N CYS A 32 -7.12 -6.71 12.14
CA CYS A 32 -7.17 -6.16 10.79
C CYS A 32 -8.55 -6.28 10.15
N ILE A 33 -8.85 -5.39 9.24
CA ILE A 33 -9.93 -5.53 8.25
C ILE A 33 -9.25 -5.84 6.92
N ILE A 34 -9.67 -6.91 6.25
CA ILE A 34 -9.07 -7.36 5.00
C ILE A 34 -10.14 -7.53 3.95
N GLY A 35 -9.96 -6.87 2.82
CA GLY A 35 -10.86 -6.93 1.67
C GLY A 35 -10.77 -8.27 0.93
N GLU A 36 -11.81 -8.56 0.18
CA GLU A 36 -11.89 -9.75 -0.66
C GLU A 36 -10.83 -9.76 -1.78
N GLY A 37 -10.42 -10.93 -2.21
CA GLY A 37 -9.36 -11.10 -3.23
C GLY A 37 -7.95 -10.75 -2.75
N THR A 38 -7.77 -10.44 -1.47
CA THR A 38 -6.46 -10.12 -0.90
C THR A 38 -5.72 -11.38 -0.48
N GLU A 39 -4.44 -11.45 -0.78
CA GLU A 39 -3.56 -12.56 -0.42
C GLU A 39 -2.50 -12.10 0.58
N VAL A 40 -2.41 -12.78 1.72
CA VAL A 40 -1.51 -12.42 2.81
C VAL A 40 -0.53 -13.55 3.09
N TYR A 41 0.74 -13.32 2.78
CA TYR A 41 1.87 -14.21 3.07
C TYR A 41 2.81 -13.64 4.15
N GLY A 42 2.60 -12.40 4.58
CA GLY A 42 3.37 -11.68 5.59
C GLY A 42 2.62 -11.47 6.90
N ASP A 43 3.18 -10.66 7.77
CA ASP A 43 2.61 -10.28 9.06
C ASP A 43 1.89 -8.94 8.98
N VAL A 44 0.61 -8.92 9.34
CA VAL A 44 -0.22 -7.71 9.31
C VAL A 44 -0.87 -7.50 10.66
N GLU A 45 -0.66 -6.33 11.24
CA GLU A 45 -1.20 -5.99 12.54
C GLU A 45 -1.84 -4.59 12.54
N ASN A 46 -3.00 -4.47 13.20
CA ASN A 46 -3.70 -3.20 13.44
C ASN A 46 -3.83 -2.34 12.16
N SER A 47 -4.27 -2.96 11.06
CA SER A 47 -4.27 -2.35 9.73
C SER A 47 -5.57 -2.60 8.98
N VAL A 48 -5.84 -1.73 8.01
CA VAL A 48 -6.95 -1.88 7.08
C VAL A 48 -6.37 -2.16 5.69
N ILE A 49 -6.73 -3.29 5.12
CA ILE A 49 -6.25 -3.76 3.82
C ILE A 49 -7.44 -3.83 2.86
N GLY A 50 -7.33 -3.14 1.75
CA GLY A 50 -8.34 -3.13 0.69
C GLY A 50 -8.46 -4.45 -0.05
N SER A 51 -9.24 -4.46 -1.11
CA SER A 51 -9.46 -5.63 -1.95
C SER A 51 -8.35 -5.82 -2.98
N GLY A 52 -8.04 -7.08 -3.32
CA GLY A 52 -7.07 -7.40 -4.36
C GLY A 52 -5.62 -7.04 -4.01
N VAL A 53 -5.30 -6.87 -2.75
CA VAL A 53 -3.94 -6.56 -2.27
C VAL A 53 -3.13 -7.85 -2.19
N THR A 54 -1.86 -7.80 -2.59
CA THR A 54 -0.91 -8.90 -2.38
C THR A 54 0.17 -8.48 -1.40
N ILE A 55 0.30 -9.23 -0.31
CA ILE A 55 1.33 -9.02 0.71
C ILE A 55 2.28 -10.21 0.69
N GLU A 56 3.47 -10.01 0.19
CA GLU A 56 4.46 -11.06 -0.03
C GLU A 56 5.10 -11.57 1.26
N LYS A 57 5.84 -12.68 1.14
CA LYS A 57 6.47 -13.35 2.28
C LYS A 57 7.46 -12.45 3.02
N GLY A 58 7.44 -12.53 4.34
CA GLY A 58 8.33 -11.76 5.20
C GLY A 58 7.98 -10.27 5.31
N ALA A 59 7.00 -9.78 4.57
CA ALA A 59 6.52 -8.42 4.73
C ALA A 59 5.90 -8.23 6.12
N VAL A 60 6.13 -7.06 6.72
CA VAL A 60 5.60 -6.67 8.03
C VAL A 60 4.87 -5.35 7.90
N ILE A 61 3.57 -5.36 8.19
CA ILE A 61 2.70 -4.19 8.06
C ILE A 61 2.06 -3.90 9.41
N ARG A 62 2.23 -2.68 9.90
CA ARG A 62 1.68 -2.23 11.17
C ARG A 62 1.02 -0.87 11.06
N ASN A 63 -0.09 -0.69 11.78
CA ASN A 63 -0.77 0.60 11.95
C ASN A 63 -1.03 1.34 10.63
N SER A 64 -1.33 0.60 9.55
CA SER A 64 -1.34 1.13 8.18
C SER A 64 -2.69 0.94 7.49
N ILE A 65 -2.91 1.77 6.47
CA ILE A 65 -4.04 1.64 5.56
C ILE A 65 -3.48 1.37 4.17
N ILE A 66 -3.86 0.26 3.57
CA ILE A 66 -3.47 -0.12 2.21
C ILE A 66 -4.74 -0.23 1.37
N MET A 67 -4.83 0.57 0.33
CA MET A 67 -5.99 0.59 -0.55
C MET A 67 -5.92 -0.51 -1.61
N ASN A 68 -6.92 -0.57 -2.48
CA ASN A 68 -7.12 -1.68 -3.39
C ASN A 68 -5.96 -1.91 -4.38
N ASN A 69 -5.77 -3.17 -4.75
CA ASN A 69 -4.83 -3.60 -5.80
C ASN A 69 -3.36 -3.20 -5.56
N ALA A 70 -2.99 -2.90 -4.33
CA ALA A 70 -1.59 -2.64 -3.99
C ALA A 70 -0.80 -3.96 -3.89
N THR A 71 0.48 -3.90 -4.19
CA THR A 71 1.42 -5.02 -4.02
C THR A 71 2.53 -4.62 -3.07
N ILE A 72 2.72 -5.40 -2.02
CA ILE A 72 3.78 -5.20 -1.02
C ILE A 72 4.81 -6.29 -1.19
N GLY A 73 6.03 -5.92 -1.57
CA GLY A 73 7.11 -6.83 -1.90
C GLY A 73 7.64 -7.62 -0.70
N GLU A 74 8.42 -8.67 -1.00
CA GLU A 74 9.03 -9.54 0.01
C GLU A 74 9.86 -8.74 1.01
N ASN A 75 9.75 -9.11 2.29
CA ASN A 75 10.50 -8.51 3.40
C ASN A 75 10.32 -6.99 3.54
N ALA A 76 9.36 -6.39 2.86
CA ALA A 76 9.05 -4.97 3.06
C ALA A 76 8.55 -4.75 4.48
N TYR A 77 8.93 -3.63 5.07
CA TYR A 77 8.47 -3.21 6.39
C TYR A 77 7.74 -1.87 6.28
N MET A 78 6.60 -1.75 6.93
CA MET A 78 5.94 -0.46 7.06
C MET A 78 5.23 -0.30 8.41
N ASP A 79 5.32 0.90 8.93
CA ASP A 79 4.60 1.34 10.11
C ASP A 79 4.04 2.74 9.88
N LYS A 80 2.77 2.93 10.21
CA LYS A 80 2.04 4.19 9.99
C LYS A 80 2.10 4.68 8.52
N ALA A 81 1.74 3.80 7.59
CA ALA A 81 1.69 4.14 6.17
C ALA A 81 0.25 4.22 5.65
N ILE A 82 0.01 5.14 4.74
CA ILE A 82 -1.20 5.20 3.92
C ILE A 82 -0.76 4.97 2.47
N ILE A 83 -1.15 3.82 1.95
CA ILE A 83 -0.80 3.37 0.60
C ILE A 83 -2.06 3.43 -0.26
N ALA A 84 -2.05 4.26 -1.28
CA ALA A 84 -3.19 4.43 -2.17
C ALA A 84 -3.34 3.25 -3.15
N GLU A 85 -4.31 3.34 -4.05
CA GLU A 85 -4.63 2.26 -4.98
C GLU A 85 -3.53 2.00 -6.01
N ASN A 86 -3.41 0.74 -6.43
CA ASN A 86 -2.48 0.28 -7.48
C ASN A 86 -0.99 0.60 -7.20
N VAL A 87 -0.62 0.81 -5.97
CA VAL A 87 0.77 1.09 -5.58
C VAL A 87 1.57 -0.21 -5.57
N LYS A 88 2.82 -0.12 -5.99
CA LYS A 88 3.79 -1.23 -5.90
C LYS A 88 4.93 -0.82 -4.97
N ILE A 89 5.10 -1.56 -3.89
CA ILE A 89 6.22 -1.42 -2.96
C ILE A 89 7.23 -2.52 -3.26
N GLY A 90 8.47 -2.13 -3.49
CA GLY A 90 9.56 -3.05 -3.80
C GLY A 90 9.97 -3.95 -2.64
N LYS A 91 10.80 -4.95 -2.94
CA LYS A 91 11.36 -5.88 -1.96
C LYS A 91 12.29 -5.14 -0.99
N ASP A 92 12.31 -5.58 0.27
CA ASP A 92 13.18 -5.03 1.31
C ASP A 92 13.02 -3.52 1.54
N ALA A 93 11.99 -2.89 0.98
CA ALA A 93 11.68 -1.48 1.22
C ALA A 93 11.21 -1.28 2.66
N LYS A 94 11.64 -0.19 3.29
CA LYS A 94 11.30 0.14 4.68
C LYS A 94 10.64 1.52 4.75
N LEU A 95 9.41 1.57 5.24
CA LEU A 95 8.61 2.78 5.33
C LEU A 95 8.31 3.12 6.80
N GLY A 96 8.43 4.39 7.13
CA GLY A 96 8.16 4.88 8.49
C GLY A 96 9.34 4.71 9.45
N ILE A 97 10.55 4.78 8.95
CA ILE A 97 11.79 4.55 9.71
C ILE A 97 12.42 5.88 10.15
N GLY A 98 13.02 5.87 11.33
CA GLY A 98 13.78 6.99 11.85
C GLY A 98 12.96 7.94 12.72
N GLU A 99 13.55 9.08 13.06
CA GLU A 99 12.93 10.12 13.87
C GLU A 99 11.99 10.97 13.03
N GLU A 100 11.00 11.57 13.68
CA GLU A 100 10.07 12.46 13.00
C GLU A 100 10.74 13.81 12.67
N ALA A 101 10.49 14.30 11.45
CA ALA A 101 10.83 15.65 11.04
C ALA A 101 9.62 16.30 10.37
N VAL A 102 9.55 17.61 10.41
CA VAL A 102 8.47 18.37 9.78
C VAL A 102 8.54 18.21 8.27
N ASN A 103 7.42 17.94 7.62
CA ASN A 103 7.38 17.82 6.17
C ASN A 103 7.68 19.18 5.49
N GLU A 104 8.62 19.16 4.54
CA GLU A 104 9.10 20.37 3.85
C GLU A 104 8.07 20.95 2.86
N PHE A 105 7.15 20.12 2.36
CA PHE A 105 6.18 20.52 1.33
C PHE A 105 4.83 20.94 1.90
N LYS A 106 4.21 20.10 2.73
CA LYS A 106 2.89 20.34 3.35
C LYS A 106 2.87 19.86 4.80
N PRO A 107 3.47 20.58 5.72
CA PRO A 107 3.64 20.14 7.12
C PRO A 107 2.31 19.94 7.87
N GLN A 108 1.25 20.60 7.43
CA GLN A 108 -0.08 20.46 8.04
C GLN A 108 -0.81 19.19 7.59
N ILE A 109 -0.39 18.59 6.48
CA ILE A 109 -1.01 17.39 5.89
C ILE A 109 -0.18 16.16 6.22
N TYR A 110 1.13 16.21 5.95
CA TYR A 110 2.04 15.10 6.14
C TYR A 110 2.71 15.18 7.52
N SER A 111 2.02 14.66 8.52
CA SER A 111 2.37 14.76 9.94
C SER A 111 2.06 13.44 10.68
N PHE A 112 2.21 13.44 12.00
CA PHE A 112 1.92 12.27 12.87
C PHE A 112 2.74 11.01 12.60
N GLY A 113 3.90 11.15 11.98
CA GLY A 113 4.77 10.03 11.61
C GLY A 113 4.30 9.24 10.39
N LEU A 114 3.31 9.73 9.66
CA LEU A 114 2.73 9.03 8.52
C LEU A 114 3.63 9.06 7.29
N VAL A 115 3.66 7.94 6.58
CA VAL A 115 4.17 7.83 5.21
C VAL A 115 2.97 7.76 4.27
N THR A 116 2.88 8.67 3.32
CA THR A 116 1.78 8.71 2.35
C THR A 116 2.28 8.43 0.94
N ILE A 117 1.76 7.39 0.32
CA ILE A 117 2.10 7.00 -1.07
C ILE A 117 0.85 7.17 -1.94
N GLY A 118 0.96 8.03 -2.95
CA GLY A 118 -0.13 8.32 -3.88
C GLY A 118 -0.45 7.16 -4.83
N GLU A 119 -1.61 7.20 -5.45
CA GLU A 119 -2.07 6.14 -6.36
C GLU A 119 -1.14 5.91 -7.55
N ASN A 120 -1.13 4.69 -8.06
CA ASN A 120 -0.30 4.26 -9.21
C ASN A 120 1.21 4.48 -9.02
N SER A 121 1.66 4.73 -7.78
CA SER A 121 3.07 4.94 -7.48
C SER A 121 3.85 3.62 -7.43
N VAL A 122 5.13 3.70 -7.75
CA VAL A 122 6.07 2.59 -7.65
C VAL A 122 7.22 3.00 -6.76
N ILE A 123 7.50 2.21 -5.74
CA ILE A 123 8.62 2.37 -4.82
C ILE A 123 9.64 1.28 -5.14
N PRO A 124 10.90 1.61 -5.46
CA PRO A 124 11.92 0.62 -5.81
C PRO A 124 12.34 -0.24 -4.63
N ASP A 125 13.05 -1.32 -4.94
CA ASP A 125 13.57 -2.26 -3.95
C ASP A 125 14.61 -1.61 -3.03
N GLY A 126 14.63 -2.03 -1.77
CA GLY A 126 15.68 -1.73 -0.82
C GLY A 126 15.75 -0.30 -0.31
N VAL A 127 14.80 0.57 -0.67
CA VAL A 127 14.80 1.96 -0.21
C VAL A 127 14.28 2.09 1.22
N THR A 128 14.80 3.08 1.94
CA THR A 128 14.31 3.43 3.28
C THR A 128 13.63 4.79 3.24
N ILE A 129 12.41 4.85 3.71
CA ILE A 129 11.56 6.05 3.69
C ILE A 129 11.27 6.46 5.13
N GLY A 130 11.59 7.71 5.46
CA GLY A 130 11.38 8.29 6.78
C GLY A 130 9.92 8.64 7.05
N LYS A 131 9.68 9.23 8.20
CA LYS A 131 8.35 9.65 8.69
C LYS A 131 7.94 11.01 8.14
N ASN A 132 6.64 11.31 8.15
CA ASN A 132 6.08 12.56 7.61
C ASN A 132 6.48 12.81 6.16
N THR A 133 6.46 11.77 5.34
CA THR A 133 6.87 11.80 3.94
C THR A 133 5.69 11.63 2.99
N ALA A 134 5.81 12.18 1.79
CA ALA A 134 4.84 12.02 0.73
C ALA A 134 5.52 11.66 -0.58
N ILE A 135 5.06 10.59 -1.22
CA ILE A 135 5.58 10.13 -2.50
C ILE A 135 4.41 9.94 -3.46
N SER A 136 4.53 10.44 -4.67
CA SER A 136 3.55 10.24 -5.73
C SER A 136 4.25 10.05 -7.07
N GLY A 137 3.81 9.04 -7.82
CA GLY A 137 4.32 8.70 -9.14
C GLY A 137 5.33 7.55 -9.13
N VAL A 138 5.83 7.21 -10.32
CA VAL A 138 6.81 6.14 -10.52
C VAL A 138 8.19 6.64 -10.14
N THR A 139 8.71 6.15 -9.02
CA THR A 139 10.04 6.49 -8.56
C THR A 139 11.06 5.42 -8.91
N THR A 140 12.31 5.83 -9.04
CA THR A 140 13.45 4.98 -9.40
C THR A 140 14.52 5.08 -8.30
N PRO A 141 15.50 4.18 -8.24
CA PRO A 141 16.56 4.25 -7.22
C PRO A 141 17.31 5.59 -7.20
N GLU A 142 17.39 6.27 -8.34
CA GLU A 142 18.07 7.57 -8.47
C GLU A 142 17.34 8.70 -7.72
N ASP A 143 16.04 8.52 -7.44
CA ASP A 143 15.25 9.50 -6.69
C ASP A 143 15.54 9.46 -5.18
N TYR A 144 16.28 8.45 -4.72
CA TYR A 144 16.60 8.24 -3.30
C TYR A 144 18.10 8.38 -3.08
N PRO A 145 18.59 9.55 -2.64
CA PRO A 145 19.99 9.73 -2.29
C PRO A 145 20.43 8.66 -1.27
N ASP A 146 21.48 7.92 -1.61
CA ASP A 146 22.00 6.81 -0.79
C ASP A 146 20.92 5.75 -0.42
N GLY A 147 19.90 5.58 -1.27
CA GLY A 147 18.77 4.67 -1.05
C GLY A 147 17.77 5.14 0.01
N ASN A 148 17.79 6.41 0.39
CA ASN A 148 16.97 6.92 1.47
C ASN A 148 16.16 8.16 1.07
N LEU A 149 14.94 8.24 1.56
CA LEU A 149 14.18 9.48 1.68
C LEU A 149 14.11 9.84 3.17
N LYS A 150 14.78 10.91 3.57
CA LYS A 150 14.78 11.37 4.96
C LYS A 150 13.37 11.75 5.44
N SER A 151 13.14 11.69 6.73
CA SER A 151 11.88 12.17 7.34
C SER A 151 11.60 13.63 6.94
N GLY A 152 10.35 13.93 6.66
CA GLY A 152 9.91 15.24 6.19
C GLY A 152 10.11 15.48 4.68
N GLY A 153 10.77 14.57 3.97
CA GLY A 153 10.97 14.69 2.52
C GLY A 153 9.71 14.38 1.69
N SER A 154 9.73 14.81 0.45
CA SER A 154 8.65 14.51 -0.51
C SER A 154 9.20 14.29 -1.91
N ILE A 155 8.63 13.32 -2.63
CA ILE A 155 8.92 13.06 -4.04
C ILE A 155 7.58 13.07 -4.77
N ILE A 156 7.30 14.12 -5.54
CA ILE A 156 6.04 14.29 -6.26
C ILE A 156 6.32 14.30 -7.75
N LYS A 157 6.00 13.21 -8.41
CA LYS A 157 6.11 13.03 -9.87
C LYS A 157 4.74 12.93 -10.55
N ALA A 158 3.66 12.94 -9.81
CA ALA A 158 2.32 12.89 -10.36
C ALA A 158 1.90 14.26 -10.89
N GLY A 159 1.44 14.29 -12.11
CA GLY A 159 0.92 15.50 -12.73
C GLY A 159 1.64 15.94 -14.00
N GLU A 160 2.38 15.03 -14.64
CA GLU A 160 2.75 15.20 -16.05
C GLU A 160 1.72 14.57 -16.95
#